data_c1cfbe70972063a876223660eaf4add1
#
_entry.id   c1cfbe70972063a876223660eaf4add1
#
_cell.length_a   1.000
_cell.length_b   1.000
_cell.length_c   1.000
_cell.angle_alpha   90.00
_cell.angle_beta   90.00
_cell.angle_gamma   90.00
#
_symmetry.space_group_name_H-M   'P 1'
#
loop_
_entity.id
_entity.type
_entity.pdbx_description
1 polymer ?
#
loop_
_entity_poly.entity_id
_entity_poly.type
_entity_poly.pdbx_seq_one_letter_code
_entity_poly.pdbx_strand_id
1 'polypeptide(L)'
;MNLDDMACVGAIDKFLFTSIINRNKHRIPGEIIKEIIDGTQEYIEKLNSYGLEIIYTGGETADVGDVVRTISVDASMVARMKKSDIIQTGNIKAGQIIVGLASYGNCVYENGYNSGMGSNGLTSARHDLLSSHYRSYPESIESLVDTSVQYTGNHKLTDKVYQDITLGKMILSPTMSYTPVLKKIFNQVGRPNIHSIVHCTGGGASKVLHFVDKVKIVKDHYLPIPFLFDFIQKESQTDWKEMFQVFNMGTRLEIYIENELIANEIIAISKSFDIDAQIMGRVEESNITEVLVKHNNAEYTYRK
;
A
#
# COMPACT_ATOMS: atom_id res chain seq x y z
N MET A 1 2.35 1.06 6.68
CA MET A 1 2.95 -0.17 6.13
C MET A 1 3.36 -1.19 7.19
N ASN A 2 4.30 -0.88 8.09
CA ASN A 2 4.79 -1.83 9.10
C ASN A 2 3.66 -2.51 9.91
N LEU A 3 2.65 -1.73 10.32
CA LEU A 3 1.48 -2.24 11.05
C LEU A 3 0.72 -3.31 10.26
N ASP A 4 0.48 -3.05 8.97
CA ASP A 4 -0.29 -3.96 8.12
C ASP A 4 0.54 -5.19 7.72
N ASP A 5 1.86 -5.06 7.55
CA ASP A 5 2.74 -6.22 7.35
C ASP A 5 2.71 -7.17 8.55
N MET A 6 2.66 -6.61 9.77
CA MET A 6 2.49 -7.41 11.01
C MET A 6 1.08 -8.02 11.09
N ALA A 7 0.05 -7.28 10.67
CA ALA A 7 -1.31 -7.77 10.67
C ALA A 7 -1.53 -8.90 9.64
N CYS A 8 -0.84 -8.88 8.50
CA CYS A 8 -0.90 -9.94 7.49
C CYS A 8 -0.45 -11.30 8.04
N VAL A 9 0.48 -11.34 8.97
CA VAL A 9 0.89 -12.57 9.65
C VAL A 9 0.04 -12.89 10.90
N GLY A 10 -0.99 -12.08 11.16
CA GLY A 10 -1.96 -12.32 12.25
C GLY A 10 -1.72 -11.52 13.53
N ALA A 11 -0.71 -10.67 13.61
CA ALA A 11 -0.50 -9.80 14.78
C ALA A 11 -1.45 -8.60 14.72
N ILE A 12 -2.38 -8.50 15.69
CA ILE A 12 -3.44 -7.46 15.70
C ILE A 12 -3.75 -6.87 17.09
N ASP A 13 -3.04 -7.31 18.12
CA ASP A 13 -3.41 -6.93 19.48
C ASP A 13 -2.54 -5.77 20.00
N LYS A 14 -1.27 -6.03 20.25
CA LYS A 14 -0.35 -5.08 20.87
C LYS A 14 0.91 -4.91 20.06
N PHE A 15 1.29 -3.65 19.83
CA PHE A 15 2.46 -3.27 19.07
C PHE A 15 3.32 -2.27 19.83
N LEU A 16 4.62 -2.43 19.71
CA LEU A 16 5.59 -1.40 20.07
C LEU A 16 6.09 -0.76 18.77
N PHE A 17 5.95 0.54 18.66
CA PHE A 17 6.36 1.32 17.49
C PHE A 17 7.49 2.28 17.88
N THR A 18 8.52 2.33 17.07
CA THR A 18 9.60 3.31 17.18
C THR A 18 9.93 3.87 15.80
N SER A 19 10.39 5.13 15.73
CA SER A 19 10.77 5.79 14.48
C SER A 19 12.14 6.43 14.56
N ILE A 20 12.81 6.53 13.41
CA ILE A 20 14.06 7.24 13.24
C ILE A 20 13.86 8.29 12.17
N ILE A 21 14.16 9.55 12.49
CA ILE A 21 14.04 10.68 11.57
C ILE A 21 15.45 11.21 11.27
N ASN A 22 15.94 10.93 10.07
CA ASN A 22 17.21 11.43 9.57
C ASN A 22 16.96 12.66 8.69
N ARG A 23 17.65 13.76 8.93
CA ARG A 23 17.46 14.98 8.15
C ARG A 23 18.76 15.67 7.77
N ASN A 24 18.64 16.53 6.78
CA ASN A 24 19.57 17.63 6.54
C ASN A 24 18.97 18.90 7.19
N LYS A 25 19.54 19.36 8.28
CA LYS A 25 19.02 20.53 9.06
C LYS A 25 18.96 21.84 8.26
N HIS A 26 19.79 21.95 7.21
CA HIS A 26 19.80 23.15 6.34
C HIS A 26 18.61 23.16 5.35
N ARG A 27 17.92 22.03 5.18
CA ARG A 27 16.78 21.85 4.28
C ARG A 27 15.47 21.61 5.03
N ILE A 28 15.54 20.91 6.16
CA ILE A 28 14.38 20.48 6.94
C ILE A 28 14.45 21.15 8.32
N PRO A 29 13.64 22.18 8.57
CA PRO A 29 13.59 22.86 9.86
C PRO A 29 12.94 22.01 10.94
N GLY A 30 13.08 22.43 12.22
CA GLY A 30 12.59 21.70 13.38
C GLY A 30 11.07 21.50 13.39
N GLU A 31 10.33 22.44 12.83
CA GLU A 31 8.87 22.43 12.73
C GLU A 31 8.37 21.23 11.91
N ILE A 32 9.08 20.86 10.83
CA ILE A 32 8.74 19.65 10.04
C ILE A 32 8.91 18.39 10.89
N ILE A 33 9.97 18.31 11.70
CA ILE A 33 10.20 17.16 12.59
C ILE A 33 9.08 17.07 13.63
N LYS A 34 8.69 18.23 14.21
CA LYS A 34 7.60 18.28 15.17
C LYS A 34 6.29 17.76 14.55
N GLU A 35 5.93 18.25 13.37
CA GLU A 35 4.71 17.80 12.66
C GLU A 35 4.72 16.30 12.36
N ILE A 36 5.88 15.71 12.03
CA ILE A 36 5.99 14.26 11.81
C ILE A 36 5.75 13.49 13.10
N ILE A 37 6.33 13.94 14.22
CA ILE A 37 6.18 13.28 15.52
C ILE A 37 4.73 13.42 16.02
N ASP A 38 4.19 14.62 16.00
CA ASP A 38 2.81 14.90 16.46
C ASP A 38 1.79 14.16 15.61
N GLY A 39 1.91 14.21 14.28
CA GLY A 39 1.03 13.48 13.36
C GLY A 39 1.12 11.96 13.52
N THR A 40 2.31 11.43 13.83
CA THR A 40 2.48 10.02 14.14
C THR A 40 1.72 9.63 15.41
N GLN A 41 1.86 10.43 16.45
CA GLN A 41 1.15 10.22 17.73
C GLN A 41 -0.36 10.30 17.55
N GLU A 42 -0.84 11.34 16.87
CA GLU A 42 -2.28 11.54 16.58
C GLU A 42 -2.87 10.35 15.82
N TYR A 43 -2.14 9.85 14.79
CA TYR A 43 -2.60 8.72 14.00
C TYR A 43 -2.62 7.42 14.81
N ILE A 44 -1.63 7.19 15.66
CA ILE A 44 -1.59 6.06 16.59
C ILE A 44 -2.79 6.11 17.55
N GLU A 45 -3.08 7.26 18.14
CA GLU A 45 -4.23 7.45 19.03
C GLU A 45 -5.55 7.17 18.30
N LYS A 46 -5.66 7.64 17.06
CA LYS A 46 -6.81 7.36 16.22
C LYS A 46 -6.97 5.85 15.97
N LEU A 47 -5.92 5.14 15.58
CA LEU A 47 -5.97 3.69 15.37
C LEU A 47 -6.29 2.94 16.67
N ASN A 48 -5.75 3.38 17.80
CA ASN A 48 -6.06 2.80 19.12
C ASN A 48 -7.54 2.95 19.47
N SER A 49 -8.22 4.03 19.04
CA SER A 49 -9.67 4.19 19.25
C SER A 49 -10.51 3.12 18.49
N TYR A 50 -9.93 2.47 17.49
CA TYR A 50 -10.52 1.31 16.79
C TYR A 50 -10.13 -0.05 17.43
N GLY A 51 -9.62 -0.02 18.66
CA GLY A 51 -9.37 -1.20 19.47
C GLY A 51 -7.99 -1.81 19.31
N LEU A 52 -7.04 -1.13 18.67
CA LEU A 52 -5.64 -1.53 18.66
C LEU A 52 -4.94 -1.06 19.95
N GLU A 53 -3.81 -1.67 20.29
CA GLU A 53 -2.91 -1.19 21.34
C GLU A 53 -1.52 -0.94 20.73
N ILE A 54 -1.33 0.26 20.18
CA ILE A 54 -0.05 0.69 19.62
C ILE A 54 0.60 1.63 20.62
N ILE A 55 1.78 1.26 21.11
CA ILE A 55 2.56 2.08 22.04
C ILE A 55 3.71 2.70 21.25
N TYR A 56 3.70 4.04 21.15
CA TYR A 56 4.83 4.77 20.60
C TYR A 56 5.94 4.86 21.65
N THR A 57 7.03 4.16 21.42
CA THR A 57 8.15 4.08 22.37
C THR A 57 9.16 5.22 22.19
N GLY A 58 8.86 6.18 21.31
CA GLY A 58 9.76 7.25 20.92
C GLY A 58 10.63 6.84 19.73
N GLY A 59 11.80 7.43 19.64
CA GLY A 59 12.73 7.17 18.53
C GLY A 59 13.96 8.05 18.61
N GLU A 60 14.61 8.25 17.48
CA GLU A 60 15.81 9.06 17.33
C GLU A 60 15.61 10.10 16.22
N THR A 61 16.20 11.27 16.39
CA THR A 61 16.28 12.30 15.36
C THR A 61 17.75 12.68 15.14
N ALA A 62 18.27 12.49 13.93
CA ALA A 62 19.66 12.74 13.59
C ALA A 62 19.81 13.76 12.46
N ASP A 63 20.79 14.67 12.60
CA ASP A 63 21.25 15.52 11.50
C ASP A 63 22.40 14.82 10.77
N VAL A 64 22.10 14.32 9.57
CA VAL A 64 23.00 13.51 8.74
C VAL A 64 23.06 14.04 7.30
N GLY A 65 23.18 15.35 7.14
CA GLY A 65 23.13 16.04 5.85
C GLY A 65 24.14 15.56 4.79
N ASP A 66 25.23 14.91 5.20
CA ASP A 66 26.19 14.30 4.27
C ASP A 66 25.66 13.02 3.62
N VAL A 67 24.65 12.37 4.22
CA VAL A 67 24.08 11.09 3.77
C VAL A 67 22.67 11.27 3.22
N VAL A 68 21.88 12.15 3.84
CA VAL A 68 20.46 12.39 3.51
C VAL A 68 20.30 13.77 2.91
N ARG A 69 19.82 13.87 1.68
CA ARG A 69 19.64 15.16 0.98
C ARG A 69 18.58 16.05 1.61
N THR A 70 17.46 15.46 2.00
CA THR A 70 16.34 16.15 2.66
C THR A 70 15.99 15.49 3.98
N ILE A 71 15.13 14.48 3.94
CA ILE A 71 14.63 13.75 5.10
C ILE A 71 14.39 12.27 4.75
N SER A 72 14.69 11.39 5.69
CA SER A 72 14.27 9.98 5.67
C SER A 72 13.59 9.68 7.01
N VAL A 73 12.42 9.05 6.95
CA VAL A 73 11.69 8.59 8.13
C VAL A 73 11.56 7.09 8.05
N ASP A 74 12.24 6.40 8.94
CA ASP A 74 12.18 4.95 9.08
C ASP A 74 11.45 4.57 10.35
N ALA A 75 10.82 3.40 10.35
CA ALA A 75 10.11 2.90 11.50
C ALA A 75 10.32 1.41 11.69
N SER A 76 10.31 1.00 12.95
CA SER A 76 10.30 -0.41 13.34
C SER A 76 9.08 -0.70 14.20
N MET A 77 8.53 -1.89 14.03
CA MET A 77 7.39 -2.35 14.80
C MET A 77 7.65 -3.76 15.34
N VAL A 78 7.28 -3.97 16.59
CA VAL A 78 7.42 -5.26 17.27
C VAL A 78 6.06 -5.66 17.83
N ALA A 79 5.69 -6.93 17.61
CA ALA A 79 4.51 -7.52 18.22
C ALA A 79 4.85 -8.91 18.78
N ARG A 80 4.10 -9.33 19.80
CA ARG A 80 4.15 -10.69 20.33
C ARG A 80 2.80 -11.36 20.10
N MET A 81 2.83 -12.57 19.56
CA MET A 81 1.62 -13.35 19.30
C MET A 81 1.85 -14.84 19.64
N LYS A 82 0.77 -15.60 19.76
CA LYS A 82 0.86 -17.05 19.90
C LYS A 82 1.25 -17.66 18.56
N LYS A 83 2.11 -18.69 18.58
CA LYS A 83 2.53 -19.42 17.38
C LYS A 83 1.34 -20.03 16.62
N SER A 84 0.29 -20.44 17.33
CA SER A 84 -0.96 -20.98 16.76
C SER A 84 -1.74 -19.96 15.93
N ASP A 85 -1.50 -18.66 16.15
CA ASP A 85 -2.27 -17.57 15.55
C ASP A 85 -1.59 -17.00 14.28
N ILE A 86 -0.44 -17.58 13.91
CA ILE A 86 0.34 -17.15 12.75
C ILE A 86 -0.40 -17.56 11.46
N ILE A 87 -0.66 -16.57 10.61
CA ILE A 87 -1.15 -16.77 9.24
C ILE A 87 0.06 -16.87 8.32
N GLN A 88 0.11 -17.93 7.50
CA GLN A 88 1.24 -18.21 6.62
C GLN A 88 0.82 -18.16 5.16
N THR A 89 1.60 -17.50 4.33
CA THR A 89 1.37 -17.44 2.88
C THR A 89 1.51 -18.79 2.18
N GLY A 90 2.24 -19.73 2.74
CA GLY A 90 2.31 -21.13 2.27
C GLY A 90 0.97 -21.90 2.32
N ASN A 91 -0.08 -21.34 2.92
CA ASN A 91 -1.42 -21.90 2.93
C ASN A 91 -2.27 -21.53 1.70
N ILE A 92 -1.73 -20.75 0.76
CA ILE A 92 -2.40 -20.45 -0.51
C ILE A 92 -2.42 -21.72 -1.38
N LYS A 93 -3.64 -22.18 -1.76
CA LYS A 93 -3.87 -23.42 -2.51
C LYS A 93 -4.95 -23.24 -3.56
N ALA A 94 -4.92 -24.10 -4.58
CA ALA A 94 -5.98 -24.19 -5.58
C ALA A 94 -7.36 -24.38 -4.94
N GLY A 95 -8.39 -23.78 -5.53
CA GLY A 95 -9.76 -23.75 -5.05
C GLY A 95 -10.09 -22.54 -4.15
N GLN A 96 -9.09 -21.80 -3.68
CA GLN A 96 -9.34 -20.62 -2.85
C GLN A 96 -9.80 -19.41 -3.67
N ILE A 97 -10.59 -18.56 -3.01
CA ILE A 97 -11.09 -17.27 -3.51
C ILE A 97 -10.21 -16.15 -2.99
N ILE A 98 -10.06 -15.09 -3.76
CA ILE A 98 -9.28 -13.91 -3.42
C ILE A 98 -10.23 -12.73 -3.20
N VAL A 99 -10.27 -12.19 -2.00
CA VAL A 99 -10.95 -10.93 -1.70
C VAL A 99 -9.92 -9.81 -1.71
N GLY A 100 -10.11 -8.82 -2.60
CA GLY A 100 -9.30 -7.61 -2.66
C GLY A 100 -9.93 -6.47 -1.89
N LEU A 101 -9.14 -5.72 -1.11
CA LEU A 101 -9.54 -4.50 -0.42
C LEU A 101 -8.91 -3.30 -1.11
N ALA A 102 -9.72 -2.23 -1.27
CA ALA A 102 -9.31 -1.00 -1.93
C ALA A 102 -8.18 -0.29 -1.20
N SER A 103 -7.29 0.33 -1.98
CA SER A 103 -6.23 1.22 -1.47
C SER A 103 -6.64 2.70 -1.45
N TYR A 104 -7.82 3.03 -1.94
CA TYR A 104 -8.31 4.38 -2.20
C TYR A 104 -9.70 4.60 -1.59
N GLY A 105 -10.14 5.85 -1.57
CA GLY A 105 -11.46 6.23 -1.09
C GLY A 105 -11.41 7.04 0.19
N ASN A 106 -12.52 7.04 0.92
CA ASN A 106 -12.68 7.77 2.18
C ASN A 106 -12.85 6.77 3.33
N CYS A 107 -11.75 6.32 3.89
CA CYS A 107 -11.81 5.44 5.05
C CYS A 107 -12.21 6.21 6.32
N VAL A 108 -13.01 5.60 7.20
CA VAL A 108 -13.53 6.25 8.42
C VAL A 108 -12.47 6.76 9.41
N TYR A 109 -11.24 6.25 9.35
CA TYR A 109 -10.13 6.70 10.19
C TYR A 109 -9.08 7.53 9.44
N GLU A 110 -9.33 7.92 8.19
CA GLU A 110 -8.49 8.84 7.43
C GLU A 110 -9.18 10.20 7.25
N ASN A 111 -8.39 11.25 7.09
CA ASN A 111 -8.89 12.61 6.90
C ASN A 111 -8.92 12.97 5.41
N GLY A 112 -10.03 12.65 4.74
CA GLY A 112 -10.25 13.00 3.34
C GLY A 112 -9.93 11.87 2.36
N TYR A 113 -10.05 12.20 1.07
CA TYR A 113 -9.90 11.23 -0.03
C TYR A 113 -8.46 10.75 -0.16
N ASN A 114 -8.29 9.44 -0.14
CA ASN A 114 -7.03 8.75 -0.44
C ASN A 114 -7.04 8.31 -1.92
N SER A 115 -6.02 8.69 -2.68
CA SER A 115 -5.89 8.33 -4.10
C SER A 115 -5.43 6.89 -4.34
N GLY A 116 -4.98 6.20 -3.28
CA GLY A 116 -4.38 4.87 -3.35
C GLY A 116 -2.88 4.84 -3.62
N MET A 117 -2.22 6.00 -3.75
CA MET A 117 -0.80 6.07 -4.13
C MET A 117 0.10 5.29 -3.16
N GLY A 118 0.10 5.68 -1.89
CA GLY A 118 1.09 5.15 -0.93
C GLY A 118 2.52 5.48 -1.35
N SER A 119 3.48 4.63 -0.99
CA SER A 119 4.91 4.90 -1.26
C SER A 119 5.48 4.13 -2.48
N ASN A 120 4.90 2.99 -2.85
CA ASN A 120 5.42 2.19 -3.97
C ASN A 120 5.08 2.83 -5.32
N GLY A 121 6.09 2.97 -6.17
CA GLY A 121 5.96 3.63 -7.46
C GLY A 121 6.00 5.17 -7.39
N LEU A 122 6.11 5.78 -6.19
CA LEU A 122 6.04 7.23 -6.02
C LEU A 122 7.17 7.97 -6.77
N THR A 123 8.36 7.41 -6.84
CA THR A 123 9.48 8.01 -7.58
C THR A 123 9.16 8.09 -9.06
N SER A 124 8.70 6.98 -9.68
CA SER A 124 8.28 6.95 -11.09
C SER A 124 7.15 7.96 -11.32
N ALA A 125 6.06 7.88 -10.55
CA ALA A 125 4.93 8.80 -10.69
C ALA A 125 5.33 10.29 -10.62
N ARG A 126 6.28 10.65 -9.74
CA ARG A 126 6.78 12.02 -9.67
C ARG A 126 7.49 12.44 -10.94
N HIS A 127 8.40 11.60 -11.45
CA HIS A 127 9.18 11.91 -12.66
C HIS A 127 8.33 11.89 -13.92
N ASP A 128 7.32 11.03 -13.99
CA ASP A 128 6.44 10.89 -15.14
C ASP A 128 5.38 12.01 -15.22
N LEU A 129 4.89 12.49 -14.09
CA LEU A 129 3.81 13.48 -14.04
C LEU A 129 4.31 14.93 -13.97
N LEU A 130 5.38 15.18 -13.17
CA LEU A 130 5.79 16.53 -12.88
C LEU A 130 6.69 17.11 -13.99
N SER A 131 6.49 18.43 -14.25
CA SER A 131 7.19 19.12 -15.30
C SER A 131 8.66 19.39 -14.97
N SER A 132 9.46 19.67 -16.01
CA SER A 132 10.88 20.03 -15.92
C SER A 132 11.17 21.22 -14.99
N HIS A 133 10.15 22.00 -14.61
CA HIS A 133 10.27 23.06 -13.59
C HIS A 133 10.89 22.53 -12.29
N TYR A 134 10.58 21.29 -11.90
CA TYR A 134 11.07 20.69 -10.66
C TYR A 134 12.53 20.25 -10.71
N ARG A 135 13.18 20.31 -11.87
CA ARG A 135 14.66 20.14 -12.00
C ARG A 135 15.44 21.25 -11.31
N SER A 136 14.80 22.40 -11.04
CA SER A 136 15.42 23.50 -10.27
C SER A 136 15.57 23.18 -8.78
N TYR A 137 15.07 22.03 -8.31
CA TYR A 137 15.19 21.55 -6.93
C TYR A 137 16.09 20.29 -6.89
N PRO A 138 17.42 20.43 -6.99
CA PRO A 138 18.32 19.28 -7.11
C PRO A 138 18.26 18.31 -5.93
N GLU A 139 17.84 18.79 -4.76
CA GLU A 139 17.63 17.95 -3.58
C GLU A 139 16.48 16.96 -3.73
N SER A 140 15.58 17.17 -4.68
CA SER A 140 14.45 16.27 -4.97
C SER A 140 14.79 15.15 -5.96
N ILE A 141 16.00 15.13 -6.50
CA ILE A 141 16.44 14.24 -7.57
C ILE A 141 17.67 13.45 -7.12
N GLU A 142 17.72 12.16 -7.46
CA GLU A 142 18.95 11.39 -7.37
C GLU A 142 19.94 11.87 -8.44
N SER A 143 21.14 12.25 -8.05
CA SER A 143 22.13 12.88 -8.95
C SER A 143 22.63 11.97 -10.08
N LEU A 144 22.52 10.65 -9.91
CA LEU A 144 22.94 9.66 -10.89
C LEU A 144 21.83 9.23 -11.87
N VAL A 145 20.60 9.71 -11.67
CA VAL A 145 19.50 9.46 -12.62
C VAL A 145 19.73 10.29 -13.88
N ASP A 146 19.58 9.66 -15.04
CA ASP A 146 19.72 10.33 -16.33
C ASP A 146 18.72 11.49 -16.46
N THR A 147 19.19 12.64 -16.94
CA THR A 147 18.36 13.84 -17.09
C THR A 147 17.18 13.66 -18.05
N SER A 148 17.27 12.69 -18.98
CA SER A 148 16.20 12.37 -19.93
C SER A 148 14.95 11.79 -19.27
N VAL A 149 15.09 11.21 -18.07
CA VAL A 149 13.98 10.62 -17.31
C VAL A 149 13.61 11.41 -16.05
N GLN A 150 14.24 12.59 -15.84
CA GLN A 150 13.95 13.45 -14.70
C GLN A 150 12.83 14.42 -15.01
N TYR A 151 11.69 14.34 -14.32
CA TYR A 151 10.57 15.27 -14.44
C TYR A 151 10.20 15.57 -15.90
N THR A 152 9.73 14.54 -16.58
CA THR A 152 9.40 14.55 -18.02
C THR A 152 7.94 14.91 -18.29
N GLY A 153 7.11 14.95 -17.26
CA GLY A 153 5.70 15.29 -17.36
C GLY A 153 5.43 16.77 -17.60
N ASN A 154 4.17 17.14 -17.59
CA ASN A 154 3.71 18.49 -17.90
C ASN A 154 3.01 19.20 -16.75
N HIS A 155 2.87 18.53 -15.58
CA HIS A 155 2.03 19.01 -14.49
C HIS A 155 2.83 19.69 -13.37
N LYS A 156 2.11 20.53 -12.61
CA LYS A 156 2.57 21.11 -11.37
C LYS A 156 1.87 20.46 -10.18
N LEU A 157 2.54 20.44 -9.01
CA LEU A 157 1.94 19.96 -7.76
C LEU A 157 0.63 20.69 -7.40
N THR A 158 0.47 21.92 -7.85
CA THR A 158 -0.70 22.78 -7.60
C THR A 158 -1.85 22.58 -8.58
N ASP A 159 -1.66 21.84 -9.66
CA ASP A 159 -2.69 21.62 -10.66
C ASP A 159 -3.82 20.78 -10.09
N LYS A 160 -5.05 21.24 -10.22
CA LYS A 160 -6.25 20.48 -9.85
C LYS A 160 -6.52 19.44 -10.93
N VAL A 161 -6.32 18.17 -10.59
CA VAL A 161 -6.39 17.06 -11.55
C VAL A 161 -7.62 16.17 -11.33
N TYR A 162 -8.17 16.17 -10.12
CA TYR A 162 -9.35 15.37 -9.77
C TYR A 162 -10.26 16.17 -8.85
N GLN A 163 -11.44 16.56 -9.36
CA GLN A 163 -12.33 17.49 -8.65
C GLN A 163 -11.55 18.74 -8.21
N ASP A 164 -11.57 19.09 -6.92
CA ASP A 164 -10.79 20.19 -6.34
C ASP A 164 -9.45 19.75 -5.71
N ILE A 165 -9.05 18.49 -5.92
CA ILE A 165 -7.82 17.92 -5.34
C ILE A 165 -6.64 18.21 -6.27
N THR A 166 -5.59 18.77 -5.72
CA THR A 166 -4.35 19.03 -6.46
C THR A 166 -3.54 17.76 -6.68
N LEU A 167 -2.71 17.73 -7.73
CA LEU A 167 -1.82 16.61 -8.01
C LEU A 167 -0.89 16.34 -6.81
N GLY A 168 -0.37 17.38 -6.16
CA GLY A 168 0.44 17.23 -4.96
C GLY A 168 -0.27 16.46 -3.84
N LYS A 169 -1.54 16.77 -3.57
CA LYS A 169 -2.33 16.03 -2.59
C LYS A 169 -2.61 14.59 -3.03
N MET A 170 -2.84 14.37 -4.32
CA MET A 170 -3.06 13.01 -4.85
C MET A 170 -1.83 12.12 -4.66
N ILE A 171 -0.64 12.57 -5.06
CA ILE A 171 0.59 11.77 -4.95
C ILE A 171 1.12 11.67 -3.51
N LEU A 172 0.68 12.54 -2.61
CA LEU A 172 1.00 12.47 -1.16
C LEU A 172 -0.01 11.64 -0.35
N SER A 173 -1.00 11.03 -1.00
CA SER A 173 -1.94 10.15 -0.28
C SER A 173 -1.18 9.05 0.46
N PRO A 174 -1.42 8.88 1.78
CA PRO A 174 -0.69 7.92 2.60
C PRO A 174 -1.03 6.48 2.22
N THR A 175 -0.23 5.53 2.72
CA THR A 175 -0.61 4.12 2.71
C THR A 175 -1.77 3.94 3.68
N MET A 176 -2.95 3.56 3.16
CA MET A 176 -4.11 3.20 3.98
C MET A 176 -3.77 2.04 4.91
N SER A 177 -4.17 2.11 6.17
CA SER A 177 -3.95 1.02 7.13
C SER A 177 -5.15 0.10 7.20
N TYR A 178 -4.92 -1.21 7.18
CA TYR A 178 -5.98 -2.24 7.22
C TYR A 178 -6.10 -2.95 8.56
N THR A 179 -5.20 -2.71 9.48
CA THR A 179 -5.16 -3.44 10.76
C THR A 179 -6.47 -3.34 11.57
N PRO A 180 -7.18 -2.18 11.65
CA PRO A 180 -8.50 -2.14 12.31
C PRO A 180 -9.53 -3.05 11.65
N VAL A 181 -9.54 -3.10 10.31
CA VAL A 181 -10.44 -3.98 9.53
C VAL A 181 -10.08 -5.44 9.77
N LEU A 182 -8.79 -5.79 9.67
CA LEU A 182 -8.31 -7.15 9.90
C LEU A 182 -8.61 -7.63 11.32
N LYS A 183 -8.49 -6.76 12.32
CA LYS A 183 -8.89 -7.10 13.70
C LYS A 183 -10.35 -7.47 13.78
N LYS A 184 -11.23 -6.72 13.14
CA LYS A 184 -12.67 -7.04 13.10
C LYS A 184 -12.96 -8.33 12.32
N ILE A 185 -12.27 -8.54 11.18
CA ILE A 185 -12.35 -9.79 10.40
C ILE A 185 -11.96 -10.99 11.27
N PHE A 186 -10.81 -10.95 11.94
CA PHE A 186 -10.35 -12.05 12.78
C PHE A 186 -11.30 -12.35 13.96
N ASN A 187 -11.96 -11.34 14.49
CA ASN A 187 -12.89 -11.50 15.60
C ASN A 187 -14.24 -12.08 15.16
N GLN A 188 -14.73 -11.75 13.96
CA GLN A 188 -16.05 -12.18 13.48
C GLN A 188 -15.96 -13.43 12.61
N VAL A 189 -15.12 -13.42 11.59
CA VAL A 189 -14.92 -14.54 10.67
C VAL A 189 -14.12 -15.67 11.31
N GLY A 190 -13.19 -15.32 12.20
CA GLY A 190 -12.29 -16.27 12.85
C GLY A 190 -11.03 -16.55 12.01
N ARG A 191 -9.87 -16.60 12.69
CA ARG A 191 -8.55 -16.83 12.05
C ARG A 191 -8.45 -18.12 11.22
N PRO A 192 -9.06 -19.27 11.64
CA PRO A 192 -8.97 -20.51 10.87
C PRO A 192 -9.57 -20.42 9.45
N ASN A 193 -10.47 -19.48 9.23
CA ASN A 193 -11.10 -19.24 7.93
C ASN A 193 -10.28 -18.33 7.00
N ILE A 194 -9.18 -17.75 7.49
CA ILE A 194 -8.27 -16.90 6.72
C ILE A 194 -7.00 -17.68 6.43
N HIS A 195 -6.83 -18.14 5.21
CA HIS A 195 -5.68 -18.97 4.83
C HIS A 195 -4.41 -18.17 4.66
N SER A 196 -4.53 -16.99 4.04
CA SER A 196 -3.40 -16.09 3.83
C SER A 196 -3.86 -14.67 3.62
N ILE A 197 -2.96 -13.73 3.86
CA ILE A 197 -3.14 -12.32 3.54
C ILE A 197 -1.85 -11.83 2.85
N VAL A 198 -2.01 -11.11 1.74
CA VAL A 198 -0.90 -10.51 1.00
C VAL A 198 -1.09 -9.00 0.95
N HIS A 199 -0.12 -8.27 1.47
CA HIS A 199 -0.06 -6.82 1.37
C HIS A 199 0.65 -6.43 0.07
N CYS A 200 -0.10 -5.98 -0.94
CA CYS A 200 0.37 -5.63 -2.28
C CYS A 200 1.13 -4.29 -2.27
N THR A 201 2.31 -4.28 -1.69
CA THR A 201 3.27 -3.18 -1.68
C THR A 201 4.18 -3.27 -2.92
N GLY A 202 5.51 -3.27 -2.79
CA GLY A 202 6.39 -3.50 -3.94
C GLY A 202 6.07 -4.82 -4.67
N GLY A 203 6.02 -4.78 -6.00
CA GLY A 203 5.61 -5.90 -6.83
C GLY A 203 4.11 -5.90 -7.20
N GLY A 204 3.30 -5.00 -6.63
CA GLY A 204 1.89 -4.82 -7.00
C GLY A 204 1.11 -6.13 -7.06
N ALA A 205 0.44 -6.36 -8.20
CA ALA A 205 -0.35 -7.56 -8.43
C ALA A 205 0.48 -8.87 -8.47
N SER A 206 1.77 -8.78 -8.80
CA SER A 206 2.66 -9.95 -8.92
C SER A 206 3.33 -10.35 -7.60
N LYS A 207 3.19 -9.56 -6.52
CA LYS A 207 3.88 -9.82 -5.25
C LYS A 207 3.64 -11.21 -4.68
N VAL A 208 2.45 -11.77 -4.86
CA VAL A 208 2.11 -13.10 -4.37
C VAL A 208 3.01 -14.21 -4.92
N LEU A 209 3.65 -14.02 -6.09
CA LEU A 209 4.60 -14.99 -6.67
C LEU A 209 5.75 -15.35 -5.73
N HIS A 210 6.16 -14.42 -4.86
CA HIS A 210 7.24 -14.67 -3.90
C HIS A 210 6.87 -15.72 -2.84
N PHE A 211 5.57 -15.97 -2.64
CA PHE A 211 5.05 -16.74 -1.52
C PHE A 211 4.43 -18.08 -1.92
N VAL A 212 4.19 -18.31 -3.19
CA VAL A 212 3.49 -19.49 -3.70
C VAL A 212 4.37 -20.35 -4.60
N ASP A 213 3.99 -21.60 -4.77
CA ASP A 213 4.64 -22.53 -5.68
C ASP A 213 3.60 -23.44 -6.36
N LYS A 214 3.76 -23.68 -7.68
CA LYS A 214 2.92 -24.55 -8.50
C LYS A 214 1.41 -24.27 -8.39
N VAL A 215 1.05 -23.00 -8.44
CA VAL A 215 -0.33 -22.55 -8.53
C VAL A 215 -0.45 -21.39 -9.52
N LYS A 216 -1.63 -21.23 -10.10
CA LYS A 216 -2.00 -20.09 -10.91
C LYS A 216 -2.95 -19.18 -10.12
N ILE A 217 -2.51 -17.95 -9.90
CA ILE A 217 -3.32 -16.89 -9.27
C ILE A 217 -4.03 -16.14 -10.39
N VAL A 218 -5.35 -16.23 -10.44
CA VAL A 218 -6.17 -15.54 -11.46
C VAL A 218 -6.85 -14.35 -10.82
N LYS A 219 -6.58 -13.16 -11.32
CA LYS A 219 -7.14 -11.87 -10.89
C LYS A 219 -7.88 -11.25 -12.07
N ASP A 220 -9.15 -11.63 -12.24
CA ASP A 220 -9.97 -11.27 -13.40
C ASP A 220 -11.11 -10.31 -13.08
N HIS A 221 -11.28 -9.91 -11.83
CA HIS A 221 -12.28 -8.96 -11.35
C HIS A 221 -11.63 -7.93 -10.41
N TYR A 222 -10.77 -7.08 -10.95
CA TYR A 222 -10.18 -5.99 -10.17
C TYR A 222 -11.24 -4.99 -9.70
N LEU A 223 -10.99 -4.38 -8.54
CA LEU A 223 -11.68 -3.14 -8.16
C LEU A 223 -11.48 -2.07 -9.25
N PRO A 224 -12.38 -1.11 -9.40
CA PRO A 224 -12.18 0.00 -10.33
C PRO A 224 -10.81 0.65 -10.12
N ILE A 225 -10.06 0.84 -11.22
CA ILE A 225 -8.76 1.51 -11.14
C ILE A 225 -8.98 2.96 -10.71
N PRO A 226 -8.34 3.44 -9.63
CA PRO A 226 -8.49 4.82 -9.18
C PRO A 226 -7.95 5.81 -10.21
N PHE A 227 -8.54 6.99 -10.24
CA PHE A 227 -8.17 8.06 -11.18
C PHE A 227 -6.65 8.26 -11.28
N LEU A 228 -5.94 8.25 -10.17
CA LEU A 228 -4.50 8.54 -10.17
C LEU A 228 -3.70 7.55 -11.02
N PHE A 229 -4.01 6.25 -10.96
CA PHE A 229 -3.27 5.25 -11.74
C PHE A 229 -3.61 5.29 -13.22
N ASP A 230 -4.87 5.55 -13.58
CA ASP A 230 -5.24 5.84 -14.96
C ASP A 230 -4.54 7.09 -15.49
N PHE A 231 -4.44 8.12 -14.65
CA PHE A 231 -3.77 9.37 -14.99
C PHE A 231 -2.26 9.15 -15.18
N ILE A 232 -1.59 8.43 -14.27
CA ILE A 232 -0.18 8.07 -14.43
C ILE A 232 0.03 7.31 -15.74
N GLN A 233 -0.78 6.30 -16.02
CA GLN A 233 -0.67 5.49 -17.23
C GLN A 233 -0.82 6.33 -18.50
N LYS A 234 -1.81 7.24 -18.53
CA LYS A 234 -2.07 8.12 -19.69
C LYS A 234 -0.93 9.10 -19.94
N GLU A 235 -0.37 9.67 -18.88
CA GLU A 235 0.71 10.66 -19.01
C GLU A 235 2.05 10.01 -19.36
N SER A 236 2.39 8.90 -18.69
CA SER A 236 3.65 8.18 -18.88
C SER A 236 3.65 7.24 -20.09
N GLN A 237 2.47 6.83 -20.60
CA GLN A 237 2.32 5.79 -21.61
C GLN A 237 2.94 4.44 -21.18
N THR A 238 3.11 4.23 -19.88
CA THR A 238 3.63 2.98 -19.34
C THR A 238 2.71 1.81 -19.69
N ASP A 239 3.29 0.69 -20.09
CA ASP A 239 2.52 -0.52 -20.39
C ASP A 239 1.73 -1.01 -19.16
N TRP A 240 0.49 -1.45 -19.38
CA TRP A 240 -0.38 -1.92 -18.29
C TRP A 240 0.21 -3.07 -17.50
N LYS A 241 1.00 -3.94 -18.14
CA LYS A 241 1.69 -5.01 -17.45
C LYS A 241 2.68 -4.47 -16.42
N GLU A 242 3.43 -3.43 -16.78
CA GLU A 242 4.34 -2.74 -15.87
C GLU A 242 3.57 -1.98 -14.78
N MET A 243 2.48 -1.28 -15.13
CA MET A 243 1.61 -0.61 -14.17
C MET A 243 1.15 -1.55 -13.04
N PHE A 244 0.65 -2.75 -13.37
CA PHE A 244 0.23 -3.76 -12.38
C PHE A 244 1.40 -4.37 -11.60
N GLN A 245 2.62 -4.27 -12.06
CA GLN A 245 3.81 -4.74 -11.36
C GLN A 245 4.39 -3.68 -10.41
N VAL A 246 4.33 -2.40 -10.80
CA VAL A 246 4.89 -1.29 -10.04
C VAL A 246 3.90 -0.75 -9.01
N PHE A 247 2.64 -0.56 -9.42
CA PHE A 247 1.59 0.05 -8.60
C PHE A 247 0.59 -1.01 -8.08
N ASN A 248 -0.10 -0.67 -6.99
CA ASN A 248 -1.16 -1.53 -6.43
C ASN A 248 -2.46 -1.53 -7.25
N MET A 249 -2.60 -0.62 -8.19
CA MET A 249 -3.73 -0.48 -9.12
C MET A 249 -5.10 -0.47 -8.43
N GLY A 250 -5.18 0.11 -7.23
CA GLY A 250 -6.43 0.21 -6.48
C GLY A 250 -6.71 -0.94 -5.52
N THR A 251 -5.89 -1.99 -5.52
CA THR A 251 -6.02 -3.12 -4.56
C THR A 251 -4.71 -3.31 -3.84
N ARG A 252 -4.70 -3.07 -2.53
CA ARG A 252 -3.47 -3.17 -1.72
C ARG A 252 -3.45 -4.37 -0.79
N LEU A 253 -4.60 -4.91 -0.41
CA LEU A 253 -4.67 -6.08 0.45
C LEU A 253 -5.46 -7.19 -0.23
N GLU A 254 -4.92 -8.40 -0.21
CA GLU A 254 -5.57 -9.61 -0.73
C GLU A 254 -5.73 -10.61 0.40
N ILE A 255 -6.94 -11.13 0.58
CA ILE A 255 -7.28 -12.15 1.58
C ILE A 255 -7.70 -13.42 0.86
N TYR A 256 -7.05 -14.54 1.18
CA TYR A 256 -7.26 -15.86 0.58
C TYR A 256 -8.12 -16.72 1.52
N ILE A 257 -9.23 -17.21 1.01
CA ILE A 257 -10.29 -17.91 1.76
C ILE A 257 -10.88 -19.05 0.95
N GLU A 258 -11.72 -19.91 1.57
CA GLU A 258 -12.25 -21.11 0.90
C GLU A 258 -13.57 -20.90 0.15
N ASN A 259 -14.45 -19.99 0.58
CA ASN A 259 -15.81 -19.92 0.03
C ASN A 259 -16.39 -18.50 0.00
N GLU A 260 -17.45 -18.33 -0.81
CA GLU A 260 -18.11 -17.04 -1.00
C GLU A 260 -18.86 -16.51 0.23
N LEU A 261 -19.31 -17.38 1.14
CA LEU A 261 -19.97 -16.90 2.37
C LEU A 261 -18.98 -16.10 3.23
N ILE A 262 -17.78 -16.64 3.42
CA ILE A 262 -16.70 -15.96 4.11
C ILE A 262 -16.28 -14.68 3.36
N ALA A 263 -16.21 -14.74 2.00
CA ALA A 263 -15.91 -13.57 1.20
C ALA A 263 -16.90 -12.43 1.44
N ASN A 264 -18.18 -12.73 1.40
CA ASN A 264 -19.25 -11.75 1.58
C ASN A 264 -19.22 -11.12 2.99
N GLU A 265 -18.90 -11.90 4.02
CA GLU A 265 -18.71 -11.38 5.37
C GLU A 265 -17.53 -10.44 5.47
N ILE A 266 -16.37 -10.79 4.89
CA ILE A 266 -15.18 -9.93 4.82
C ILE A 266 -15.49 -8.63 4.08
N ILE A 267 -16.18 -8.71 2.93
CA ILE A 267 -16.60 -7.55 2.15
C ILE A 267 -17.51 -6.62 2.97
N ALA A 268 -18.49 -7.20 3.68
CA ALA A 268 -19.39 -6.41 4.53
C ALA A 268 -18.63 -5.72 5.68
N ILE A 269 -17.70 -6.41 6.30
CA ILE A 269 -16.82 -5.83 7.34
C ILE A 269 -15.99 -4.69 6.77
N SER A 270 -15.32 -4.88 5.63
CA SER A 270 -14.52 -3.86 4.97
C SER A 270 -15.34 -2.60 4.67
N LYS A 271 -16.52 -2.77 4.08
CA LYS A 271 -17.46 -1.67 3.79
C LYS A 271 -17.92 -0.93 5.04
N SER A 272 -17.96 -1.57 6.21
CA SER A 272 -18.29 -0.88 7.47
C SER A 272 -17.22 0.11 7.94
N PHE A 273 -16.05 0.13 7.29
CA PHE A 273 -14.99 1.11 7.46
C PHE A 273 -14.87 2.07 6.26
N ASP A 274 -15.87 2.07 5.35
CA ASP A 274 -15.84 2.79 4.08
C ASP A 274 -14.65 2.40 3.18
N ILE A 275 -14.21 1.15 3.26
CA ILE A 275 -13.20 0.55 2.39
C ILE A 275 -13.89 -0.43 1.44
N ASP A 276 -13.86 -0.13 0.14
CA ASP A 276 -14.40 -1.03 -0.87
C ASP A 276 -13.64 -2.35 -0.88
N ALA A 277 -14.39 -3.43 -1.09
CA ALA A 277 -13.85 -4.77 -1.23
C ALA A 277 -14.72 -5.63 -2.15
N GLN A 278 -14.11 -6.57 -2.84
CA GLN A 278 -14.82 -7.53 -3.69
C GLN A 278 -14.03 -8.83 -3.88
N ILE A 279 -14.72 -9.87 -4.34
CA ILE A 279 -14.05 -11.05 -4.88
C ILE A 279 -13.35 -10.62 -6.18
N MET A 280 -12.03 -10.67 -6.20
CA MET A 280 -11.23 -10.22 -7.33
C MET A 280 -10.63 -11.35 -8.17
N GLY A 281 -10.72 -12.57 -7.67
CA GLY A 281 -10.14 -13.71 -8.36
C GLY A 281 -10.13 -15.00 -7.55
N ARG A 282 -9.30 -15.92 -8.00
CA ARG A 282 -9.20 -17.28 -7.44
C ARG A 282 -7.81 -17.88 -7.64
N VAL A 283 -7.58 -19.00 -6.99
CA VAL A 283 -6.37 -19.81 -7.13
C VAL A 283 -6.71 -21.08 -7.90
N GLU A 284 -6.00 -21.37 -8.98
CA GLU A 284 -6.17 -22.55 -9.84
C GLU A 284 -4.98 -23.49 -9.71
N GLU A 285 -5.21 -24.79 -9.98
CA GLU A 285 -4.11 -25.77 -10.10
C GLU A 285 -3.21 -25.42 -11.27
N SER A 286 -1.92 -25.55 -11.07
CA SER A 286 -0.92 -25.34 -12.12
C SER A 286 0.39 -26.07 -11.79
N ASN A 287 1.09 -26.50 -12.82
CA ASN A 287 2.45 -27.05 -12.69
C ASN A 287 3.53 -25.97 -12.66
N ILE A 288 3.17 -24.73 -12.95
CA ILE A 288 4.04 -23.55 -12.92
C ILE A 288 3.47 -22.51 -11.98
N THR A 289 4.32 -21.65 -11.46
CA THR A 289 3.91 -20.54 -10.59
C THR A 289 3.68 -19.29 -11.42
N GLU A 290 2.43 -18.87 -11.54
CA GLU A 290 2.09 -17.68 -12.33
C GLU A 290 0.92 -16.87 -11.73
N VAL A 291 0.90 -15.58 -12.05
CA VAL A 291 -0.22 -14.67 -11.82
C VAL A 291 -0.75 -14.22 -13.18
N LEU A 292 -2.05 -14.38 -13.40
CA LEU A 292 -2.79 -13.84 -14.53
C LEU A 292 -3.65 -12.69 -14.06
N VAL A 293 -3.44 -11.51 -14.63
CA VAL A 293 -4.26 -10.32 -14.43
C VAL A 293 -5.07 -10.07 -15.70
N LYS A 294 -6.39 -9.84 -15.58
CA LYS A 294 -7.24 -9.42 -16.69
C LYS A 294 -7.69 -7.98 -16.49
N HIS A 295 -7.47 -7.14 -17.50
CA HIS A 295 -7.89 -5.75 -17.50
C HIS A 295 -8.13 -5.27 -18.94
N ASN A 296 -9.24 -4.55 -19.18
CA ASN A 296 -9.59 -3.98 -20.50
C ASN A 296 -9.52 -4.98 -21.67
N ASN A 297 -10.04 -6.21 -21.49
CA ASN A 297 -9.99 -7.31 -22.45
C ASN A 297 -8.56 -7.80 -22.79
N ALA A 298 -7.54 -7.40 -22.05
CA ALA A 298 -6.18 -7.88 -22.15
C ALA A 298 -5.82 -8.79 -20.96
N GLU A 299 -4.84 -9.67 -21.19
CA GLU A 299 -4.32 -10.59 -20.19
C GLU A 299 -2.83 -10.34 -19.97
N TYR A 300 -2.44 -10.18 -18.72
CA TYR A 300 -1.04 -9.95 -18.33
C TYR A 300 -0.59 -11.08 -17.42
N THR A 301 0.40 -11.83 -17.88
CA THR A 301 0.96 -12.97 -17.13
C THR A 301 2.31 -12.61 -16.56
N TYR A 302 2.49 -12.94 -15.27
CA TYR A 302 3.74 -12.83 -14.52
C TYR A 302 4.15 -14.22 -14.05
N ARG A 303 5.43 -14.55 -14.13
CA ARG A 303 5.97 -15.85 -13.73
C ARG A 303 7.12 -15.70 -12.78
N LYS A 304 7.24 -16.69 -11.87
CA LYS A 304 8.39 -16.83 -10.96
C LYS A 304 9.60 -17.34 -11.72
#